data_e6ea777da239f2467b518a723485a55f
#
_entry.id   e6ea777da239f2467b518a723485a55f
#
_cell.length_a   1.000
_cell.length_b   1.000
_cell.length_c   1.000
_cell.angle_alpha   90.00
_cell.angle_beta   90.00
_cell.angle_gamma   90.00
#
_symmetry.space_group_name_H-M   'P 1'
#
loop_
_entity.id
_entity.type
_entity.pdbx_description
1 polymer ?
#
loop_
_entity_poly.entity_id
_entity_poly.type
_entity_poly.pdbx_seq_one_letter_code
_entity_poly.pdbx_strand_id
1 'polypeptide(L)'
;HGYDHNYVLNTQGDISQVAAKVYDPKSGRTLEVYTNEPGIQFYAGNFLDGTVKGKHGIYYPLRSALCLETQHYPDSPNKADWPSVVVRPGEKYHSTCIYKFGAE
;
A
#
# COMPACT_ATOMS: atom_id res chain seq x y z
N HIS A 1 9.19 8.82 14.75
CA HIS A 1 9.23 7.83 13.68
C HIS A 1 7.90 7.09 13.63
N GLY A 2 7.43 6.71 12.46
CA GLY A 2 6.18 6.00 12.24
C GLY A 2 6.38 4.83 11.28
N TYR A 3 5.28 4.19 10.86
CA TYR A 3 5.33 3.07 9.94
C TYR A 3 5.84 3.48 8.56
N ASP A 4 6.72 2.67 8.03
CA ASP A 4 7.19 2.65 6.65
C ASP A 4 7.73 1.25 6.37
N HIS A 5 6.85 0.25 6.39
CA HIS A 5 7.19 -1.15 6.43
C HIS A 5 6.44 -1.91 5.33
N ASN A 6 7.13 -2.86 4.70
CA ASN A 6 6.49 -3.85 3.86
C ASN A 6 5.93 -4.99 4.72
N TYR A 7 4.64 -5.26 4.57
CA TYR A 7 3.97 -6.41 5.16
C TYR A 7 3.79 -7.51 4.12
N VAL A 8 4.10 -8.74 4.52
CA VAL A 8 3.81 -9.95 3.72
C VAL A 8 2.33 -10.25 3.86
N LEU A 9 1.62 -10.30 2.72
CA LEU A 9 0.17 -10.50 2.71
C LEU A 9 -0.21 -11.96 2.90
N ASN A 10 -1.17 -12.22 3.78
CA ASN A 10 -1.71 -13.56 4.02
C ASN A 10 -2.58 -14.07 2.86
N THR A 11 -3.02 -13.19 1.97
CA THR A 11 -3.86 -13.51 0.81
C THR A 11 -3.12 -14.25 -0.29
N GLN A 12 -1.78 -14.23 -0.27
CA GLN A 12 -0.92 -14.96 -1.24
C GLN A 12 -1.31 -14.72 -2.71
N GLY A 13 -1.67 -13.47 -3.05
CA GLY A 13 -2.05 -13.09 -4.40
C GLY A 13 -3.52 -13.36 -4.78
N ASP A 14 -4.33 -13.86 -3.87
CA ASP A 14 -5.77 -14.06 -4.09
C ASP A 14 -6.51 -12.72 -4.01
N ILE A 15 -6.82 -12.17 -5.18
CA ILE A 15 -7.49 -10.88 -5.32
C ILE A 15 -8.96 -10.88 -4.84
N SER A 16 -9.53 -12.03 -4.54
CA SER A 16 -10.89 -12.13 -3.98
C SER A 16 -10.94 -11.87 -2.47
N GLN A 17 -9.77 -11.88 -1.81
CA GLN A 17 -9.65 -11.67 -0.38
C GLN A 17 -9.19 -10.25 -0.05
N VAL A 18 -9.69 -9.71 1.06
CA VAL A 18 -9.23 -8.42 1.59
C VAL A 18 -7.78 -8.56 2.07
N ALA A 19 -6.87 -7.84 1.43
CA ALA A 19 -5.45 -7.83 1.78
C ALA A 19 -5.16 -6.88 2.95
N ALA A 20 -5.84 -5.73 2.99
CA ALA A 20 -5.73 -4.75 4.06
C ALA A 20 -7.03 -3.98 4.22
N LYS A 21 -7.34 -3.56 5.46
CA LYS A 21 -8.49 -2.69 5.75
C LYS A 21 -8.05 -1.53 6.63
N VAL A 22 -8.54 -0.33 6.30
CA VAL A 22 -8.44 0.86 7.13
C VAL A 22 -9.83 1.28 7.55
N TYR A 23 -9.96 1.69 8.81
CA TYR A 23 -11.20 2.21 9.37
C TYR A 23 -10.89 3.46 10.22
N ASP A 24 -11.60 4.53 9.96
CA ASP A 24 -11.57 5.74 10.80
C ASP A 24 -12.82 5.80 11.68
N PRO A 25 -12.68 5.58 13.01
CA PRO A 25 -13.84 5.54 13.90
C PRO A 25 -14.53 6.90 14.08
N LYS A 26 -13.88 8.02 13.72
CA LYS A 26 -14.48 9.35 13.83
C LYS A 26 -15.47 9.63 12.70
N SER A 27 -15.10 9.22 11.49
CA SER A 27 -15.91 9.48 10.29
C SER A 27 -16.70 8.26 9.82
N GLY A 28 -16.39 7.06 10.34
CA GLY A 28 -16.94 5.79 9.87
C GLY A 28 -16.39 5.35 8.51
N ARG A 29 -15.43 6.09 7.92
CA ARG A 29 -14.90 5.76 6.60
C ARG A 29 -14.07 4.50 6.63
N THR A 30 -14.22 3.70 5.58
CA THR A 30 -13.45 2.46 5.38
C THR A 30 -12.74 2.47 4.04
N LEU A 31 -11.59 1.80 3.99
CA LEU A 31 -10.88 1.45 2.77
C LEU A 31 -10.48 -0.01 2.86
N GLU A 32 -10.92 -0.82 1.91
CA GLU A 32 -10.45 -2.20 1.71
C GLU A 32 -9.53 -2.23 0.49
N VAL A 33 -8.42 -2.96 0.62
CA VAL A 33 -7.44 -3.16 -0.46
C VAL A 33 -7.45 -4.61 -0.89
N TYR A 34 -7.54 -4.84 -2.20
CA TYR A 34 -7.41 -6.15 -2.82
C TYR A 34 -6.28 -6.10 -3.83
N THR A 35 -5.45 -7.14 -3.89
CA THR A 35 -4.30 -7.17 -4.79
C THR A 35 -3.85 -8.59 -5.09
N ASN A 36 -3.22 -8.77 -6.26
CA ASN A 36 -2.48 -9.98 -6.59
C ASN A 36 -0.98 -9.88 -6.26
N GLU A 37 -0.54 -8.77 -5.66
CA GLU A 37 0.83 -8.61 -5.18
C GLU A 37 1.07 -9.37 -3.86
N PRO A 38 2.32 -9.82 -3.59
CA PRO A 38 2.63 -10.59 -2.38
C PRO A 38 2.78 -9.73 -1.13
N GLY A 39 2.97 -8.43 -1.27
CA GLY A 39 3.23 -7.50 -0.16
C GLY A 39 2.51 -6.18 -0.30
N ILE A 40 2.53 -5.43 0.80
CA ILE A 40 2.00 -4.08 0.87
C ILE A 40 2.89 -3.21 1.76
N GLN A 41 3.32 -2.07 1.25
CA GLN A 41 3.98 -1.05 2.05
C GLN A 41 2.93 -0.22 2.76
N PHE A 42 3.04 -0.11 4.09
CA PHE A 42 2.29 0.85 4.88
C PHE A 42 3.22 2.00 5.28
N TYR A 43 2.95 3.18 4.73
CA TYR A 43 3.67 4.41 5.03
C TYR A 43 2.73 5.41 5.71
N ALA A 44 3.13 5.91 6.86
CA ALA A 44 2.28 6.72 7.73
C ALA A 44 2.47 8.25 7.56
N GLY A 45 3.03 8.70 6.44
CA GLY A 45 3.22 10.14 6.18
C GLY A 45 4.26 10.80 7.10
N ASN A 46 5.34 10.09 7.41
CA ASN A 46 6.34 10.51 8.42
C ASN A 46 7.15 11.75 8.03
N PHE A 47 7.23 12.07 6.74
CA PHE A 47 7.98 13.21 6.21
C PHE A 47 7.10 14.43 5.92
N LEU A 48 5.80 14.36 6.17
CA LEU A 48 4.94 15.53 6.12
C LEU A 48 5.20 16.42 7.33
N ASP A 49 5.54 17.67 7.10
CA ASP A 49 5.98 18.61 8.14
C ASP A 49 5.18 19.93 8.17
N GLY A 50 4.11 20.00 7.35
CA GLY A 50 3.29 21.20 7.22
C GLY A 50 3.82 22.22 6.22
N THR A 51 4.89 21.92 5.47
CA THR A 51 5.43 22.83 4.45
C THR A 51 4.86 22.57 3.05
N VAL A 52 4.35 21.35 2.80
CA VAL A 52 3.77 20.97 1.52
C VAL A 52 2.35 21.52 1.40
N LYS A 53 2.14 22.43 0.45
CA LYS A 53 0.84 23.00 0.13
C LYS A 53 0.12 22.13 -0.90
N GLY A 54 -1.00 21.56 -0.51
CA GLY A 54 -1.85 20.74 -1.37
C GLY A 54 -3.02 21.51 -1.99
N LYS A 55 -4.02 20.73 -2.40
CA LYS A 55 -5.27 21.26 -2.98
C LYS A 55 -5.98 22.20 -1.99
N HIS A 56 -6.67 23.19 -2.53
CA HIS A 56 -7.43 24.20 -1.78
C HIS A 56 -6.58 25.00 -0.77
N GLY A 57 -5.25 25.04 -0.96
CA GLY A 57 -4.36 25.79 -0.08
C GLY A 57 -4.10 25.16 1.29
N ILE A 58 -4.50 23.91 1.48
CA ILE A 58 -4.28 23.15 2.72
C ILE A 58 -2.82 22.70 2.78
N TYR A 59 -2.18 22.90 3.92
CA TYR A 59 -0.84 22.36 4.21
C TYR A 59 -0.99 21.01 4.91
N TYR A 60 -0.12 20.08 4.56
CA TYR A 60 -0.18 18.72 5.10
C TYR A 60 0.73 18.55 6.31
N PRO A 61 0.17 18.48 7.53
CA PRO A 61 0.96 18.26 8.74
C PRO A 61 1.40 16.81 8.87
N LEU A 62 2.25 16.56 9.87
CA LEU A 62 2.76 15.22 10.18
C LEU A 62 1.60 14.19 10.26
N ARG A 63 1.74 13.10 9.51
CA ARG A 63 0.80 11.98 9.48
C ARG A 63 -0.65 12.34 9.11
N SER A 64 -0.82 13.41 8.32
CA SER A 64 -2.15 13.79 7.80
C SER A 64 -2.64 12.89 6.67
N ALA A 65 -1.80 11.99 6.19
CA ALA A 65 -2.14 10.99 5.17
C ALA A 65 -1.36 9.70 5.41
N LEU A 66 -1.79 8.63 4.77
CA LEU A 66 -1.09 7.35 4.75
C LEU A 66 -1.11 6.77 3.33
N CYS A 67 -0.18 5.87 3.06
CA CYS A 67 -0.11 5.10 1.82
C CYS A 67 -0.25 3.61 2.11
N LEU A 68 -0.94 2.91 1.21
CA LEU A 68 -1.02 1.46 1.14
C LEU A 68 -0.60 1.04 -0.27
N GLU A 69 0.65 0.61 -0.41
CA GLU A 69 1.32 0.42 -1.70
C GLU A 69 1.53 -1.07 -1.95
N THR A 70 0.72 -1.65 -2.82
CA THR A 70 0.82 -3.08 -3.16
C THR A 70 2.03 -3.33 -4.05
N GLN A 71 2.86 -4.33 -3.70
CA GLN A 71 4.17 -4.50 -4.31
C GLN A 71 4.76 -5.90 -4.08
N HIS A 72 5.81 -6.24 -4.84
CA HIS A 72 6.81 -7.22 -4.41
C HIS A 72 7.69 -6.60 -3.31
N TYR A 73 8.35 -7.47 -2.53
CA TYR A 73 9.13 -6.99 -1.37
C TYR A 73 10.34 -6.17 -1.80
N PRO A 74 10.65 -5.06 -1.11
CA PRO A 74 11.90 -4.33 -1.33
C PRO A 74 13.12 -5.27 -1.20
N ASP A 75 14.17 -5.03 -2.00
CA ASP A 75 15.39 -5.85 -2.07
C ASP A 75 15.19 -7.25 -2.70
N SER A 76 14.07 -7.54 -3.33
CA SER A 76 13.77 -8.83 -3.94
C SER A 76 14.82 -9.33 -4.94
N PRO A 77 15.52 -8.49 -5.75
CA PRO A 77 16.57 -8.96 -6.64
C PRO A 77 17.72 -9.67 -5.93
N ASN A 78 17.96 -9.37 -4.66
CA ASN A 78 19.02 -9.95 -3.83
C ASN A 78 18.53 -11.14 -2.96
N LYS A 79 17.26 -11.54 -3.09
CA LYS A 79 16.62 -12.57 -2.26
C LYS A 79 16.01 -13.66 -3.14
N ALA A 80 16.82 -14.69 -3.41
CA ALA A 80 16.44 -15.77 -4.33
C ALA A 80 15.24 -16.63 -3.86
N ASP A 81 14.96 -16.65 -2.56
CA ASP A 81 13.86 -17.38 -1.92
C ASP A 81 12.54 -16.59 -1.83
N TRP A 82 12.57 -15.30 -2.24
CA TRP A 82 11.37 -14.48 -2.30
C TRP A 82 10.69 -14.58 -3.67
N PRO A 83 9.41 -14.16 -3.78
CA PRO A 83 8.75 -14.06 -5.08
C PRO A 83 9.60 -13.28 -6.08
N SER A 84 9.82 -13.84 -7.26
CA SER A 84 10.71 -13.25 -8.26
C SER A 84 10.14 -11.95 -8.82
N VAL A 85 11.00 -10.97 -8.99
CA VAL A 85 10.72 -9.69 -9.69
C VAL A 85 11.27 -9.67 -11.13
N VAL A 86 11.80 -10.80 -11.62
CA VAL A 86 12.39 -10.91 -12.95
C VAL A 86 11.30 -11.07 -13.99
N VAL A 87 11.29 -10.21 -14.98
CA VAL A 87 10.45 -10.33 -16.19
C VAL A 87 11.40 -10.54 -17.39
N ARG A 88 11.23 -11.67 -18.08
CA ARG A 88 12.07 -12.05 -19.22
C ARG A 88 11.49 -11.54 -20.54
N PRO A 89 12.27 -11.45 -21.61
CA PRO A 89 11.75 -11.14 -22.94
C PRO A 89 10.58 -12.08 -23.32
N GLY A 90 9.46 -11.49 -23.75
CA GLY A 90 8.23 -12.23 -24.07
C GLY A 90 7.27 -12.44 -22.91
N GLU A 91 7.70 -12.23 -21.65
CA GLU A 91 6.82 -12.25 -20.49
C GLU A 91 6.15 -10.88 -20.30
N LYS A 92 4.97 -10.87 -19.69
CA LYS A 92 4.25 -9.65 -19.32
C LYS A 92 4.12 -9.57 -17.81
N TYR A 93 4.55 -8.45 -17.23
CA TYR A 93 4.20 -8.10 -15.87
C TYR A 93 2.75 -7.58 -15.82
N HIS A 94 1.95 -8.09 -14.90
CA HIS A 94 0.59 -7.65 -14.66
C HIS A 94 0.32 -7.58 -13.17
N SER A 95 -0.09 -6.41 -12.69
CA SER A 95 -0.45 -6.17 -11.30
C SER A 95 -1.82 -5.53 -11.22
N THR A 96 -2.59 -5.91 -10.21
CA THR A 96 -3.90 -5.34 -9.93
C THR A 96 -3.96 -4.93 -8.47
N CYS A 97 -4.40 -3.70 -8.25
CA CYS A 97 -4.73 -3.16 -6.93
C CYS A 97 -6.10 -2.51 -7.00
N ILE A 98 -6.99 -2.89 -6.10
CA ILE A 98 -8.35 -2.34 -6.01
C ILE A 98 -8.50 -1.68 -4.65
N TYR A 99 -8.88 -0.42 -4.64
CA TYR A 99 -9.30 0.32 -3.45
C TYR A 99 -10.82 0.41 -3.42
N LYS A 100 -11.42 -0.22 -2.44
CA LYS A 100 -12.87 -0.18 -2.22
C LYS A 100 -13.17 0.71 -1.03
N PHE A 101 -13.79 1.85 -1.30
CA PHE A 101 -14.19 2.81 -0.27
C PHE A 101 -15.60 2.50 0.24
N GLY A 102 -15.82 2.75 1.54
CA GLY A 102 -17.10 2.57 2.18
C GLY A 102 -17.25 3.41 3.45
N ALA A 103 -18.34 3.19 4.14
CA ALA A 103 -18.62 3.75 5.46
C ALA A 103 -19.39 2.74 6.31
N GLU A 104 -19.06 2.70 7.60
CA GLU A 104 -19.71 1.89 8.64
C GLU A 104 -20.34 2.77 9.73
#